data_4444445517b4c74030559fb467b398be
#
_entry.id   4444445517b4c74030559fb467b398be
#
_cell.length_a   1.000
_cell.length_b   1.000
_cell.length_c   1.000
_cell.angle_alpha   90.00
_cell.angle_beta   90.00
_cell.angle_gamma   90.00
#
_symmetry.space_group_name_H-M   'P 1'
#
loop_
_entity.id
_entity.type
_entity.pdbx_description
1 polymer ?
#
loop_
_entity_poly.entity_id
_entity_poly.type
_entity_poly.pdbx_seq_one_letter_code
_entity_poly.pdbx_strand_id
1 'polypeptide(L)'
;MRCALWPEATVAEHREEIAVYFAREARLPTATFMAFDLSGAPVGFAEVDIRSAAEGCHSGWVAYLEGWYVEPPARFHGVGRALVWAAQAWAQAQGCREFASDTRFLDSAGAQAHAALGFTEVEQLRCFRKTL
;
A
#
# COMPACT_ATOMS: atom_id res chain seq x y z
N MET A 1 -3.71 -13.03 0.14
CA MET A 1 -3.76 -11.56 -0.10
C MET A 1 -2.53 -11.06 -0.85
N ARG A 2 -1.31 -11.10 -0.31
CA ARG A 2 -0.12 -10.58 -1.04
C ARG A 2 0.06 -11.19 -2.43
N CYS A 3 -0.08 -12.51 -2.60
CA CYS A 3 -0.02 -13.16 -3.92
C CYS A 3 -1.13 -12.69 -4.90
N ALA A 4 -2.25 -12.20 -4.40
CA ALA A 4 -3.30 -11.65 -5.25
C ALA A 4 -3.02 -10.20 -5.67
N LEU A 5 -2.31 -9.44 -4.84
CA LEU A 5 -1.89 -8.06 -5.15
C LEU A 5 -0.63 -8.04 -6.02
N TRP A 6 0.34 -8.91 -5.71
CA TRP A 6 1.63 -9.04 -6.42
C TRP A 6 1.82 -10.48 -6.93
N PRO A 7 1.15 -10.86 -8.02
CA PRO A 7 1.17 -12.23 -8.55
C PRO A 7 2.49 -12.63 -9.21
N GLU A 8 3.39 -11.68 -9.45
CA GLU A 8 4.72 -11.92 -9.98
C GLU A 8 5.69 -12.57 -8.98
N ALA A 9 5.43 -12.42 -7.67
CA ALA A 9 6.20 -13.06 -6.62
C ALA A 9 5.57 -14.38 -6.18
N THR A 10 6.40 -15.36 -5.86
CA THR A 10 5.96 -16.67 -5.37
C THR A 10 5.48 -16.62 -3.92
N VAL A 11 4.72 -17.64 -3.51
CA VAL A 11 4.32 -17.79 -2.10
C VAL A 11 5.53 -17.89 -1.16
N ALA A 12 6.62 -18.51 -1.61
CA ALA A 12 7.85 -18.65 -0.82
C ALA A 12 8.51 -17.29 -0.59
N GLU A 13 8.66 -16.48 -1.65
CA GLU A 13 9.21 -15.13 -1.56
C GLU A 13 8.38 -14.24 -0.63
N HIS A 14 7.05 -14.25 -0.76
CA HIS A 14 6.17 -13.50 0.15
C HIS A 14 6.31 -13.94 1.61
N ARG A 15 6.49 -15.24 1.87
CA ARG A 15 6.71 -15.74 3.24
C ARG A 15 8.06 -15.30 3.81
N GLU A 16 9.10 -15.29 2.99
CA GLU A 16 10.42 -14.82 3.38
C GLU A 16 10.40 -13.33 3.72
N GLU A 17 9.80 -12.49 2.87
CA GLU A 17 9.63 -11.06 3.12
C GLU A 17 8.87 -10.79 4.43
N ILE A 18 7.79 -11.53 4.69
CA ILE A 18 7.03 -11.42 5.93
C ILE A 18 7.89 -11.84 7.15
N ALA A 19 8.67 -12.92 7.03
CA ALA A 19 9.55 -13.37 8.11
C ALA A 19 10.63 -12.32 8.44
N VAL A 20 11.25 -11.74 7.41
CA VAL A 20 12.25 -10.65 7.54
C VAL A 20 11.63 -9.40 8.18
N TYR A 21 10.39 -9.05 7.81
CA TYR A 21 9.65 -7.94 8.42
C TYR A 21 9.46 -8.16 9.94
N PHE A 22 8.98 -9.34 10.34
CA PHE A 22 8.76 -9.65 11.77
C PHE A 22 10.07 -9.83 12.56
N ALA A 23 11.14 -10.23 11.92
CA ALA A 23 12.48 -10.25 12.53
C ALA A 23 13.06 -8.83 12.73
N ARG A 24 12.39 -7.78 12.24
CA ARG A 24 12.86 -6.38 12.24
C ARG A 24 14.15 -6.17 11.45
N GLU A 25 14.42 -7.02 10.49
CA GLU A 25 15.56 -6.94 9.57
C GLU A 25 15.17 -6.25 8.25
N ALA A 26 13.86 -6.19 7.96
CA ALA A 26 13.34 -5.48 6.81
C ALA A 26 13.41 -3.96 7.02
N ARG A 27 13.80 -3.26 5.96
CA ARG A 27 13.68 -1.80 5.91
C ARG A 27 12.28 -1.35 5.45
N LEU A 28 11.60 -2.19 4.68
CA LEU A 28 10.29 -1.93 4.07
C LEU A 28 9.37 -3.16 4.18
N PRO A 29 8.06 -2.98 4.34
CA PRO A 29 7.38 -1.72 4.64
C PRO A 29 7.65 -1.23 6.06
N THR A 30 7.49 0.06 6.32
CA THR A 30 7.67 0.63 7.67
C THR A 30 6.51 0.28 8.59
N ALA A 31 5.31 0.14 8.05
CA ALA A 31 4.12 -0.28 8.80
C ALA A 31 3.19 -1.15 7.95
N THR A 32 2.53 -2.09 8.59
CA THR A 32 1.51 -2.95 7.99
C THR A 32 0.22 -2.90 8.82
N PHE A 33 -0.89 -2.70 8.16
CA PHE A 33 -2.24 -2.67 8.73
C PHE A 33 -3.03 -3.88 8.23
N MET A 34 -3.73 -4.55 9.14
CA MET A 34 -4.55 -5.73 8.84
C MET A 34 -6.00 -5.48 9.22
N ALA A 35 -6.91 -5.85 8.35
CA ALA A 35 -8.35 -5.90 8.65
C ALA A 35 -8.79 -7.35 8.85
N PHE A 36 -9.60 -7.57 9.88
CA PHE A 36 -10.18 -8.87 10.21
C PHE A 36 -11.70 -8.77 10.22
N ASP A 37 -12.36 -9.85 9.84
CA ASP A 37 -13.81 -9.96 10.00
C ASP A 37 -14.19 -10.35 11.45
N LEU A 38 -15.49 -10.50 11.69
CA LEU A 38 -16.01 -10.85 13.01
C LEU A 38 -15.61 -12.27 13.47
N SER A 39 -15.18 -13.13 12.56
CA SER A 39 -14.65 -14.47 12.89
C SER A 39 -13.15 -14.44 13.24
N GLY A 40 -12.50 -13.29 13.05
CA GLY A 40 -11.06 -13.14 13.19
C GLY A 40 -10.26 -13.55 11.95
N ALA A 41 -10.93 -13.77 10.81
CA ALA A 41 -10.25 -14.06 9.55
C ALA A 41 -9.71 -12.77 8.92
N PRO A 42 -8.47 -12.75 8.37
CA PRO A 42 -7.92 -11.59 7.72
C PRO A 42 -8.62 -11.35 6.36
N VAL A 43 -9.17 -10.15 6.17
CA VAL A 43 -9.95 -9.78 4.97
C VAL A 43 -9.35 -8.63 4.18
N GLY A 44 -8.25 -8.04 4.65
CA GLY A 44 -7.55 -6.99 3.91
C GLY A 44 -6.26 -6.58 4.59
N PHE A 45 -5.40 -5.88 3.87
CA PHE A 45 -4.18 -5.28 4.41
C PHE A 45 -3.79 -4.00 3.65
N ALA A 46 -2.96 -3.19 4.31
CA ALA A 46 -2.24 -2.07 3.71
C ALA A 46 -0.80 -2.05 4.21
N GLU A 47 0.15 -1.82 3.33
CA GLU A 47 1.57 -1.66 3.63
C GLU A 47 2.00 -0.24 3.30
N VAL A 48 2.71 0.40 4.21
CA VAL A 48 3.13 1.80 4.10
C VAL A 48 4.61 1.92 4.38
N ASP A 49 5.28 2.71 3.57
CA ASP A 49 6.66 3.13 3.82
C ASP A 49 6.77 4.65 3.98
N ILE A 50 7.94 5.11 4.40
CA ILE A 50 8.29 6.54 4.43
C ILE A 50 9.43 6.76 3.44
N ARG A 51 9.17 7.59 2.44
CA ARG A 51 10.10 7.90 1.35
C ARG A 51 10.59 9.35 1.44
N SER A 52 11.77 9.60 0.93
CA SER A 52 12.32 10.95 0.80
C SER A 52 11.77 11.73 -0.39
N ALA A 53 11.08 11.06 -1.30
CA ALA A 53 10.42 11.65 -2.46
C ALA A 53 9.33 10.72 -2.97
N ALA A 54 8.28 11.31 -3.53
CA ALA A 54 7.26 10.62 -4.34
C ALA A 54 6.73 11.60 -5.39
N GLU A 55 6.22 11.07 -6.49
CA GLU A 55 5.71 11.84 -7.62
C GLU A 55 4.63 12.82 -7.16
N GLY A 56 4.74 14.09 -7.60
CA GLY A 56 3.81 15.16 -7.24
C GLY A 56 3.87 15.62 -5.78
N CYS A 57 4.74 15.05 -4.95
CA CYS A 57 4.96 15.47 -3.56
C CYS A 57 6.09 16.50 -3.46
N HIS A 58 6.01 17.36 -2.45
CA HIS A 58 6.95 18.48 -2.23
C HIS A 58 7.77 18.34 -0.94
N SER A 59 7.36 17.48 0.00
CA SER A 59 8.11 17.23 1.23
C SER A 59 9.16 16.13 1.02
N GLY A 60 10.25 16.19 1.81
CA GLY A 60 11.25 15.11 1.88
C GLY A 60 10.90 14.01 2.89
N TRP A 61 9.63 13.93 3.33
CA TRP A 61 9.13 12.96 4.30
C TRP A 61 7.69 12.61 3.95
N VAL A 62 7.54 11.67 3.00
CA VAL A 62 6.26 11.29 2.39
C VAL A 62 5.91 9.88 2.81
N ALA A 63 4.71 9.68 3.36
CA ALA A 63 4.20 8.34 3.53
C ALA A 63 3.72 7.79 2.19
N TYR A 64 4.11 6.56 1.85
CA TYR A 64 3.80 5.92 0.59
C TYR A 64 3.06 4.61 0.82
N LEU A 65 1.85 4.50 0.28
CA LEU A 65 1.04 3.29 0.32
C LEU A 65 1.57 2.32 -0.73
N GLU A 66 2.41 1.38 -0.29
CA GLU A 66 3.08 0.40 -1.14
C GLU A 66 2.14 -0.68 -1.67
N GLY A 67 1.15 -1.03 -0.87
CA GLY A 67 0.17 -2.03 -1.21
C GLY A 67 -1.10 -1.88 -0.41
N TRP A 68 -2.23 -2.14 -1.07
CA TRP A 68 -3.56 -2.08 -0.49
C TRP A 68 -4.46 -3.12 -1.15
N TYR A 69 -4.95 -4.04 -0.35
CA TYR A 69 -5.77 -5.14 -0.84
C TYR A 69 -6.92 -5.46 0.10
N VAL A 70 -8.07 -5.77 -0.47
CA VAL A 70 -9.24 -6.29 0.25
C VAL A 70 -9.74 -7.53 -0.48
N GLU A 71 -10.00 -8.58 0.28
CA GLU A 71 -10.59 -9.82 -0.27
C GLU A 71 -11.93 -9.52 -0.96
N PRO A 72 -12.19 -10.12 -2.14
CA PRO A 72 -13.38 -9.80 -2.92
C PRO A 72 -14.70 -9.80 -2.14
N PRO A 73 -14.98 -10.76 -1.24
CA PRO A 73 -16.22 -10.75 -0.46
C PRO A 73 -16.35 -9.58 0.53
N ALA A 74 -15.23 -8.99 0.93
CA ALA A 74 -15.19 -7.88 1.90
C ALA A 74 -15.12 -6.50 1.23
N ARG A 75 -15.07 -6.45 -0.09
CA ARG A 75 -15.05 -5.18 -0.85
C ARG A 75 -16.38 -4.44 -0.73
N PHE A 76 -16.35 -3.12 -0.94
CA PHE A 76 -17.52 -2.22 -0.88
C PHE A 76 -18.20 -2.12 0.49
N HIS A 77 -17.63 -2.73 1.54
CA HIS A 77 -18.13 -2.66 2.92
C HIS A 77 -17.30 -1.71 3.80
N GLY A 78 -16.49 -0.83 3.21
CA GLY A 78 -15.69 0.17 3.93
C GLY A 78 -14.33 -0.33 4.45
N VAL A 79 -14.01 -1.61 4.28
CA VAL A 79 -12.74 -2.21 4.78
C VAL A 79 -11.52 -1.48 4.19
N GLY A 80 -11.49 -1.27 2.87
CA GLY A 80 -10.38 -0.59 2.22
C GLY A 80 -10.21 0.85 2.71
N ARG A 81 -11.31 1.57 2.91
CA ARG A 81 -11.31 2.93 3.48
C ARG A 81 -10.74 2.94 4.91
N ALA A 82 -11.16 1.99 5.74
CA ALA A 82 -10.68 1.89 7.11
C ALA A 82 -9.16 1.63 7.17
N LEU A 83 -8.65 0.75 6.30
CA LEU A 83 -7.21 0.47 6.18
C LEU A 83 -6.42 1.73 5.79
N VAL A 84 -6.86 2.45 4.76
CA VAL A 84 -6.19 3.68 4.30
C VAL A 84 -6.27 4.78 5.35
N TRP A 85 -7.39 4.94 6.04
CA TRP A 85 -7.48 5.92 7.13
C TRP A 85 -6.56 5.59 8.30
N ALA A 86 -6.43 4.31 8.68
CA ALA A 86 -5.49 3.89 9.71
C ALA A 86 -4.04 4.19 9.28
N ALA A 87 -3.70 3.92 8.02
CA ALA A 87 -2.40 4.23 7.45
C ALA A 87 -2.12 5.74 7.43
N GLN A 88 -3.10 6.57 7.03
CA GLN A 88 -2.99 8.02 7.05
C GLN A 88 -2.80 8.58 8.47
N ALA A 89 -3.58 8.08 9.44
CA ALA A 89 -3.43 8.50 10.84
C ALA A 89 -2.04 8.16 11.39
N TRP A 90 -1.53 6.98 11.07
CA TRP A 90 -0.16 6.59 11.41
C TRP A 90 0.87 7.51 10.73
N ALA A 91 0.74 7.78 9.44
CA ALA A 91 1.63 8.65 8.68
C ALA A 91 1.70 10.06 9.28
N GLN A 92 0.54 10.63 9.67
CA GLN A 92 0.47 11.92 10.36
C GLN A 92 1.21 11.88 11.72
N ALA A 93 1.06 10.78 12.48
CA ALA A 93 1.78 10.59 13.75
C ALA A 93 3.30 10.46 13.55
N GLN A 94 3.76 10.00 12.36
CA GLN A 94 5.17 10.00 11.98
C GLN A 94 5.67 11.37 11.48
N GLY A 95 4.80 12.37 11.41
CA GLY A 95 5.14 13.71 10.94
C GLY A 95 5.04 13.91 9.43
N CYS A 96 4.54 12.92 8.67
CA CYS A 96 4.29 13.06 7.25
C CYS A 96 3.16 14.07 7.01
N ARG A 97 3.32 14.91 5.98
CA ARG A 97 2.30 15.88 5.55
C ARG A 97 1.66 15.50 4.21
N GLU A 98 2.27 14.55 3.52
CA GLU A 98 1.82 14.02 2.24
C GLU A 98 1.73 12.51 2.30
N PHE A 99 0.72 11.96 1.62
CA PHE A 99 0.45 10.54 1.53
C PHE A 99 0.26 10.18 0.07
N ALA A 100 1.23 9.47 -0.49
CA ALA A 100 1.28 9.10 -1.90
C ALA A 100 0.96 7.62 -2.10
N SER A 101 0.64 7.25 -3.30
CA SER A 101 0.43 5.88 -3.76
C SER A 101 0.51 5.84 -5.28
N ASP A 102 0.67 4.64 -5.83
CA ASP A 102 0.54 4.43 -7.27
C ASP A 102 -0.42 3.27 -7.58
N THR A 103 -0.82 3.18 -8.82
CA THR A 103 -1.51 2.02 -9.38
C THR A 103 -1.09 1.84 -10.84
N ARG A 104 -1.21 0.62 -11.37
CA ARG A 104 -0.89 0.37 -12.78
C ARG A 104 -1.80 1.21 -13.68
N PHE A 105 -1.24 1.78 -14.73
CA PHE A 105 -1.95 2.68 -15.65
C PHE A 105 -3.28 2.10 -16.20
N LEU A 106 -3.34 0.77 -16.43
CA LEU A 106 -4.56 0.11 -16.91
C LEU A 106 -5.48 -0.39 -15.81
N ASP A 107 -5.14 -0.18 -14.53
CA ASP A 107 -6.00 -0.56 -13.39
C ASP A 107 -7.01 0.54 -13.09
N SER A 108 -8.10 0.55 -13.84
CA SER A 108 -9.19 1.52 -13.63
C SER A 108 -9.89 1.35 -12.28
N ALA A 109 -9.93 0.15 -11.72
CA ALA A 109 -10.52 -0.10 -10.41
C ALA A 109 -9.66 0.48 -9.29
N GLY A 110 -8.34 0.31 -9.37
CA GLY A 110 -7.38 0.95 -8.47
C GLY A 110 -7.47 2.47 -8.52
N ALA A 111 -7.47 3.06 -9.73
CA ALA A 111 -7.61 4.50 -9.90
C ALA A 111 -8.91 5.05 -9.30
N GLN A 112 -10.06 4.39 -9.53
CA GLN A 112 -11.34 4.77 -8.93
C GLN A 112 -11.32 4.66 -7.40
N ALA A 113 -10.69 3.63 -6.85
CA ALA A 113 -10.57 3.44 -5.42
C ALA A 113 -9.74 4.55 -4.77
N HIS A 114 -8.62 4.96 -5.39
CA HIS A 114 -7.81 6.09 -4.95
C HIS A 114 -8.61 7.40 -4.97
N ALA A 115 -9.28 7.70 -6.08
CA ALA A 115 -10.11 8.91 -6.21
C ALA A 115 -11.24 8.95 -5.16
N ALA A 116 -11.89 7.81 -4.88
CA ALA A 116 -12.94 7.71 -3.86
C ALA A 116 -12.43 7.96 -2.42
N LEU A 117 -11.12 7.87 -2.20
CA LEU A 117 -10.45 8.15 -0.92
C LEU A 117 -9.79 9.53 -0.87
N GLY A 118 -9.99 10.35 -1.91
CA GLY A 118 -9.50 11.72 -1.96
C GLY A 118 -8.08 11.88 -2.48
N PHE A 119 -7.48 10.83 -3.06
CA PHE A 119 -6.25 11.00 -3.81
C PHE A 119 -6.51 11.75 -5.12
N THR A 120 -5.56 12.57 -5.51
CA THR A 120 -5.55 13.26 -6.80
C THR A 120 -4.46 12.66 -7.68
N GLU A 121 -4.79 12.29 -8.91
CA GLU A 121 -3.78 11.85 -9.88
C GLU A 121 -2.87 13.03 -10.23
N VAL A 122 -1.57 12.84 -10.08
CA VAL A 122 -0.54 13.89 -10.26
C VAL A 122 0.36 13.62 -11.43
N GLU A 123 0.62 12.35 -11.76
CA GLU A 123 1.55 11.98 -12.83
C GLU A 123 1.25 10.59 -13.42
N GLN A 124 1.60 10.42 -14.70
CA GLN A 124 1.60 9.12 -15.38
C GLN A 124 3.02 8.82 -15.85
N LEU A 125 3.59 7.68 -15.42
CA LEU A 125 4.99 7.34 -15.66
C LEU A 125 5.15 6.19 -16.66
N ARG A 126 6.28 6.25 -17.42
CA ARG A 126 6.84 5.12 -18.16
C ARG A 126 8.17 4.74 -17.55
N CYS A 127 8.27 3.55 -16.98
CA CYS A 127 9.50 3.08 -16.35
C CYS A 127 10.40 2.38 -17.37
N PHE A 128 11.71 2.65 -17.31
CA PHE A 128 12.73 2.02 -18.17
C PHE A 128 13.81 1.37 -17.32
N ARG A 129 14.30 0.22 -17.78
CA ARG A 129 15.42 -0.51 -17.15
C ARG A 129 16.46 -0.85 -18.18
N LYS A 130 17.75 -0.71 -17.84
CA LYS A 130 18.89 -1.21 -18.61
C LYS A 130 19.78 -2.05 -17.70
N THR A 131 20.13 -3.24 -18.11
CA THR A 131 21.20 -4.03 -17.45
C THR A 131 22.54 -3.52 -17.95
N LEU A 132 23.49 -3.34 -17.03
CA LEU A 132 24.87 -2.89 -17.32
C LEU A 132 25.81 -4.08 -17.39
#